data_82057635f00dec968f0da65ce100aebb
#
_entry.id   82057635f00dec968f0da65ce100aebb
#
_cell.length_a   1.000
_cell.length_b   1.000
_cell.length_c   1.000
_cell.angle_alpha   90.00
_cell.angle_beta   90.00
_cell.angle_gamma   90.00
#
_symmetry.space_group_name_H-M   'P 1'
#
loop_
_entity.id
_entity.type
_entity.pdbx_description
1 polymer ?
#
loop_
_entity_poly.entity_id
_entity_poly.type
_entity_poly.pdbx_seq_one_letter_code
_entity_poly.pdbx_strand_id
1 'polypeptide(L)' 'MELAKKYNDIQWEEEVVYGTKMLVSEPLAMASAAGWYIGQLCKEGDFPMPFDRFTEYMSKEDALKLLKEDIF' A
#
# COMPACT_ATOMS: atom_id res chain seq x y z
N MET A 1 9.59 5.13 -4.60
CA MET A 1 8.90 4.05 -3.88
C MET A 1 8.73 2.86 -4.79
N GLU A 2 9.07 1.69 -4.32
CA GLU A 2 8.93 0.46 -5.11
C GLU A 2 7.70 -0.32 -4.64
N LEU A 3 6.92 -0.82 -5.62
CA LEU A 3 5.71 -1.59 -5.36
C LEU A 3 5.88 -2.97 -5.99
N ALA A 4 5.36 -4.01 -5.31
CA ALA A 4 5.34 -5.35 -5.89
C ALA A 4 4.31 -5.48 -7.01
N LYS A 5 3.26 -4.68 -6.98
CA LYS A 5 2.20 -4.67 -7.99
C LYS A 5 2.40 -3.48 -8.93
N LYS A 6 2.08 -3.67 -10.21
CA LYS A 6 2.14 -2.56 -11.16
C LYS A 6 1.12 -1.48 -10.79
N TYR A 7 1.52 -0.24 -10.90
CA TYR A 7 0.68 0.89 -10.52
C TYR A 7 -0.70 0.83 -11.20
N ASN A 8 -0.73 0.52 -12.48
CA ASN A 8 -2.00 0.48 -13.22
C ASN A 8 -2.92 -0.67 -12.84
N ASP A 9 -2.40 -1.65 -12.09
CA ASP A 9 -3.20 -2.81 -11.64
C ASP A 9 -3.76 -2.62 -10.24
N ILE A 10 -3.44 -1.50 -9.59
CA ILE A 10 -3.88 -1.21 -8.23
C ILE A 10 -5.37 -0.86 -8.23
N GLN A 11 -6.11 -1.47 -7.30
CA GLN A 11 -7.51 -1.14 -7.07
C GLN A 11 -7.61 0.00 -6.07
N TRP A 12 -8.47 0.97 -6.37
CA TRP A 12 -8.63 2.17 -5.56
C TRP A 12 -10.08 2.30 -5.11
N GLU A 13 -10.29 2.78 -3.89
CA GLU A 13 -11.60 3.09 -3.36
C GLU A 13 -11.62 4.52 -2.84
N GLU A 14 -12.77 5.17 -2.99
CA GLU A 14 -12.98 6.53 -2.49
C GLU A 14 -13.24 6.49 -1.00
N GLU A 15 -12.48 7.28 -0.24
CA GLU A 15 -12.66 7.41 1.20
C GLU A 15 -12.53 8.87 1.61
N VAL A 16 -13.15 9.22 2.73
CA VAL A 16 -12.97 10.54 3.34
C VAL A 16 -11.86 10.44 4.35
N VAL A 17 -10.74 11.12 4.08
CA VAL A 17 -9.55 11.12 4.92
C VAL A 17 -9.34 12.56 5.40
N TYR A 18 -9.42 12.75 6.72
CA TYR A 18 -9.31 14.09 7.32
C TYR A 18 -10.24 15.11 6.67
N GLY A 19 -11.49 14.70 6.38
CA GLY A 19 -12.49 15.58 5.79
C GLY A 19 -12.36 15.80 4.30
N THR A 20 -11.40 15.18 3.63
CA THR A 20 -11.15 15.29 2.20
C THR A 20 -11.40 13.96 1.51
N LYS A 21 -12.10 13.98 0.38
CA LYS A 21 -12.26 12.77 -0.43
C LYS A 21 -10.96 12.43 -1.13
N MET A 22 -10.47 11.22 -0.88
CA MET A 22 -9.26 10.70 -1.48
C MET A 22 -9.50 9.30 -2.01
N LEU A 23 -8.64 8.86 -2.92
CA LEU A 23 -8.61 7.47 -3.34
C LEU A 23 -7.58 6.74 -2.48
N VAL A 24 -7.99 5.63 -1.90
CA VAL A 24 -7.13 4.79 -1.06
C VAL A 24 -6.97 3.44 -1.73
N SER A 25 -5.74 2.96 -1.82
CA SER A 25 -5.46 1.70 -2.50
C SER A 25 -5.86 0.49 -1.67
N GLU A 26 -5.98 -0.64 -2.36
CA GLU A 26 -5.97 -1.94 -1.71
C GLU A 26 -4.65 -2.12 -0.95
N PRO A 27 -4.57 -3.06 0.02
CA PRO A 27 -3.30 -3.37 0.66
C PRO A 27 -2.25 -3.81 -0.35
N LEU A 28 -1.04 -3.27 -0.22
CA LEU A 28 0.05 -3.47 -1.17
C LEU A 28 1.34 -3.83 -0.43
N ALA A 29 2.16 -4.69 -1.06
CA ALA A 29 3.53 -4.89 -0.60
C ALA A 29 4.39 -3.78 -1.19
N MET A 30 5.03 -3.01 -0.32
CA MET A 30 5.82 -1.83 -0.68
C MET A 30 7.19 -1.89 -0.06
N ALA A 31 8.18 -1.34 -0.76
CA ALA A 31 9.55 -1.28 -0.28
C ALA A 31 9.88 0.09 0.30
N SER A 32 10.66 0.08 1.35
CA SER A 32 11.27 1.27 1.93
C SER A 32 12.76 1.00 2.19
N ALA A 33 13.48 1.99 2.67
CA ALA A 33 14.88 1.81 3.05
C ALA A 33 15.05 0.77 4.18
N ALA A 34 14.02 0.58 5.01
CA ALA A 34 14.06 -0.36 6.13
C ALA A 34 13.62 -1.77 5.75
N GLY A 35 13.11 -1.99 4.54
CA GLY A 35 12.63 -3.29 4.08
C GLY A 35 11.23 -3.18 3.46
N TRP A 36 10.62 -4.34 3.25
CA TRP A 36 9.27 -4.41 2.68
C TRP A 36 8.23 -4.47 3.78
N TYR A 37 7.04 -3.97 3.48
CA TYR A 37 5.92 -3.97 4.41
C TYR A 37 4.61 -3.98 3.62
N ILE A 38 3.52 -4.30 4.30
CA ILE A 38 2.18 -4.20 3.72
C ILE A 38 1.54 -2.92 4.23
N GLY A 39 1.06 -2.12 3.30
CA GLY A 39 0.40 -0.87 3.62
C GLY A 39 -0.49 -0.42 2.49
N GLN A 40 -0.93 0.82 2.55
CA GLN A 40 -1.81 1.42 1.54
C GLN A 40 -1.21 2.73 1.05
N LEU A 41 -1.57 3.07 -0.18
CA LEU A 41 -1.32 4.40 -0.74
C LEU A 41 -2.61 5.19 -0.69
N CYS A 42 -2.51 6.50 -0.64
CA CYS A 42 -3.63 7.38 -0.94
C CYS A 42 -3.21 8.38 -1.99
N LYS A 43 -4.18 8.88 -2.73
CA LYS A 43 -3.91 9.91 -3.72
C LYS A 43 -5.06 10.89 -3.81
N GLU A 44 -4.67 12.15 -4.04
CA GLU A 44 -5.56 13.23 -4.41
C GLU A 44 -5.05 13.70 -5.78
N GLY A 45 -5.86 13.54 -6.83
CA GLY A 45 -5.37 13.71 -8.18
C GLY A 45 -4.48 12.55 -8.59
N ASP A 46 -3.32 12.86 -9.21
CA ASP A 46 -2.44 11.84 -9.79
C ASP A 46 -1.17 11.54 -8.97
N PHE A 47 -1.12 12.04 -7.73
CA PHE A 47 0.09 11.92 -6.92
C PHE A 47 -0.14 10.98 -5.73
N PRO A 48 0.20 9.68 -5.88
CA PRO A 48 0.07 8.75 -4.77
C PRO A 48 1.15 8.98 -3.73
N MET A 49 0.79 8.77 -2.47
CA MET A 49 1.71 8.86 -1.35
C MET A 49 1.43 7.75 -0.36
N PRO A 50 2.43 7.33 0.43
CA PRO A 50 2.19 6.37 1.51
C PRO A 50 1.13 6.90 2.47
N PHE A 51 0.19 6.03 2.85
CA PHE A 51 -0.91 6.40 3.73
C PHE A 51 -0.85 5.63 5.04
N ASP A 52 -0.94 4.31 4.97
CA ASP A 52 -1.03 3.49 6.18
C ASP A 52 -0.06 2.31 6.08
N ARG A 53 0.40 1.85 7.23
CA ARG A 53 1.28 0.69 7.33
C ARG A 53 0.66 -0.32 8.28
N PHE A 54 0.46 -1.54 7.81
CA PHE A 54 -0.20 -2.59 8.58
C PHE A 54 0.77 -3.56 9.25
N THR A 55 2.01 -3.67 8.74
CA THR A 55 2.96 -4.67 9.22
C THR A 55 4.31 -4.04 9.57
N GLU A 56 5.14 -4.81 10.27
CA GLU A 56 6.54 -4.51 10.44
C GLU A 56 7.29 -4.68 9.11
N TYR A 57 8.54 -4.24 9.08
CA TYR A 57 9.38 -4.41 7.91
C TYR A 57 9.87 -5.86 7.82
N MET A 58 9.96 -6.37 6.61
CA MET A 58 10.32 -7.76 6.36
C MET A 58 10.93 -7.90 4.97
N SER A 59 11.25 -9.13 4.56
CA SER A 59 11.70 -9.38 3.19
C SER A 59 10.53 -9.25 2.22
N LYS A 60 10.84 -9.06 0.94
CA LYS A 60 9.83 -9.02 -0.11
C LYS A 60 9.02 -10.31 -0.16
N GLU A 61 9.71 -11.46 -0.03
CA GLU A 61 9.05 -12.76 -0.05
C GLU A 61 8.04 -12.91 1.07
N ASP A 62 8.42 -12.49 2.28
CA ASP A 62 7.54 -12.56 3.44
C ASP A 62 6.33 -11.64 3.27
N ALA A 63 6.55 -10.42 2.78
CA ALA A 63 5.47 -9.47 2.54
C ALA A 63 4.46 -10.02 1.52
N LEU A 64 4.94 -10.58 0.42
CA LEU A 64 4.08 -11.18 -0.60
C LEU A 64 3.29 -12.37 -0.06
N LYS A 65 3.92 -13.17 0.79
CA LYS A 65 3.27 -14.32 1.41
C LYS A 65 2.15 -13.88 2.33
N LEU A 66 2.38 -12.91 3.20
CA LEU A 66 1.36 -12.38 4.11
C LEU A 66 0.21 -11.75 3.33
N LEU A 67 0.53 -11.01 2.28
CA LEU A 67 -0.48 -10.38 1.44
C LEU A 67 -1.38 -11.42 0.78
N LYS A 68 -0.78 -12.51 0.26
CA LYS A 68 -1.52 -13.60 -0.37
C LYS A 68 -2.41 -14.32 0.62
N GLU A 69 -1.93 -14.51 1.85
CA GLU A 69 -2.67 -15.21 2.91
C GLU A 69 -3.69 -14.32 3.61
N ASP A 70 -3.60 -13.00 3.38
CA ASP A 70 -4.51 -12.00 3.97
C ASP A 70 -4.53 -12.04 5.50
N ILE A 71 -3.35 -12.20 6.12
CA ILE A 71 -3.21 -12.33 7.58
C ILE A 71 -2.36 -11.22 8.19
N PHE A 72 -2.57 -9.99 7.74
CA PHE A 72 -1.83 -8.84 8.25
C PHE A 72 -2.71 -7.84 9.00
#